data_42d4f4ce489060784fc70e3eb8d0d6cf
#
_entry.id   42d4f4ce489060784fc70e3eb8d0d6cf
#
_cell.length_a   1.000
_cell.length_b   1.000
_cell.length_c   1.000
_cell.angle_alpha   90.00
_cell.angle_beta   90.00
_cell.angle_gamma   90.00
#
_symmetry.space_group_name_H-M   'P 1'
#
loop_
_entity.id
_entity.type
_entity.pdbx_description
1 polymer ?
#
loop_
_entity_poly.entity_id
_entity_poly.type
_entity_poly.pdbx_seq_one_letter_code
_entity_poly.pdbx_strand_id
1 'polypeptide(L)'
;MSTPLTIAIPKGRVMKVLAPMFKAAGLDTSALEEDDRRLVRESADGKLRFLLLKPDDVPTYVEYGAADLGVSGRDVLRERRCDLYQPLDLGIGKCRMVVAAPAGVVLPDVPRIATKFPRIASEHYASRGIQAEIIYVGGSVELSPIVGLSDAIVDLVESGATLRENGLVETETIFEVSSVLVANRSLFKLRHAEIAPLIEKLRTAIG
;
A
#
# COMPACT_ATOMS: atom_id res chain seq x y z
N MET A 1 14.71 -30.77 2.21
CA MET A 1 14.27 -29.74 1.24
C MET A 1 14.08 -28.43 2.00
N SER A 2 14.67 -27.33 1.54
CA SER A 2 14.47 -26.03 2.19
C SER A 2 13.00 -25.59 1.99
N THR A 3 12.40 -24.98 2.99
CA THR A 3 11.07 -24.42 2.90
C THR A 3 11.07 -23.29 1.86
N PRO A 4 10.10 -23.20 0.92
CA PRO A 4 10.06 -22.14 -0.07
C PRO A 4 10.03 -20.75 0.56
N LEU A 5 10.67 -19.77 -0.09
CA LEU A 5 10.57 -18.38 0.33
C LEU A 5 9.17 -17.86 0.04
N THR A 6 8.46 -17.41 1.05
CA THR A 6 7.05 -17.01 0.95
C THR A 6 6.94 -15.50 0.80
N ILE A 7 6.29 -15.04 -0.29
CA ILE A 7 6.12 -13.63 -0.63
C ILE A 7 4.63 -13.28 -0.68
N ALA A 8 4.19 -12.34 0.15
CA ALA A 8 2.84 -11.82 0.14
C ALA A 8 2.68 -10.74 -0.96
N ILE A 9 1.76 -10.96 -1.90
CA ILE A 9 1.53 -10.12 -3.08
C ILE A 9 0.15 -9.48 -3.01
N PRO A 10 0.04 -8.14 -3.13
CA PRO A 10 -1.25 -7.47 -3.21
C PRO A 10 -1.92 -7.75 -4.57
N LYS A 11 -3.16 -8.28 -4.55
CA LYS A 11 -3.97 -8.48 -5.76
C LYS A 11 -4.33 -7.15 -6.43
N GLY A 12 -4.61 -7.20 -7.72
CA GLY A 12 -5.08 -6.05 -8.49
C GLY A 12 -3.99 -5.34 -9.28
N ARG A 13 -4.04 -4.01 -9.35
CA ARG A 13 -3.15 -3.20 -10.23
C ARG A 13 -1.67 -3.38 -9.91
N VAL A 14 -1.31 -3.40 -8.64
CA VAL A 14 0.09 -3.55 -8.20
C VAL A 14 0.68 -4.89 -8.66
N MET A 15 -0.08 -5.99 -8.55
CA MET A 15 0.39 -7.30 -9.01
C MET A 15 0.75 -7.32 -10.49
N LYS A 16 -0.04 -6.62 -11.34
CA LYS A 16 0.21 -6.56 -12.79
C LYS A 16 1.53 -5.89 -13.16
N VAL A 17 1.98 -4.94 -12.36
CA VAL A 17 3.28 -4.24 -12.55
C VAL A 17 4.40 -5.02 -11.86
N LEU A 18 4.12 -5.65 -10.74
CA LEU A 18 5.09 -6.38 -9.94
C LEU A 18 5.57 -7.67 -10.62
N ALA A 19 4.68 -8.43 -11.26
CA ALA A 19 5.04 -9.70 -11.89
C ALA A 19 6.12 -9.53 -12.98
N PRO A 20 6.03 -8.59 -13.95
CA PRO A 20 7.09 -8.30 -14.89
C PRO A 20 8.42 -7.86 -14.23
N MET A 21 8.34 -7.05 -13.16
CA MET A 21 9.52 -6.61 -12.40
C MET A 21 10.23 -7.79 -11.74
N PHE A 22 9.50 -8.69 -11.10
CA PHE A 22 10.05 -9.91 -10.50
C PHE A 22 10.68 -10.82 -11.57
N LYS A 23 10.03 -10.96 -12.72
CA LYS A 23 10.57 -11.71 -13.87
C LYS A 23 11.88 -11.11 -14.37
N ALA A 24 11.96 -9.77 -14.49
CA ALA A 24 13.20 -9.07 -14.87
C ALA A 24 14.33 -9.28 -13.86
N ALA A 25 13.99 -9.43 -12.56
CA ALA A 25 14.94 -9.80 -11.51
C ALA A 25 15.31 -11.29 -11.50
N GLY A 26 14.82 -12.09 -12.48
CA GLY A 26 15.12 -13.50 -12.61
C GLY A 26 14.38 -14.43 -11.65
N LEU A 27 13.22 -13.97 -11.12
CA LEU A 27 12.33 -14.83 -10.35
C LEU A 27 11.34 -15.55 -11.27
N ASP A 28 11.00 -16.79 -10.94
CA ASP A 28 9.93 -17.51 -11.63
C ASP A 28 8.57 -16.98 -11.16
N THR A 29 7.91 -16.23 -12.04
CA THR A 29 6.59 -15.62 -11.81
C THR A 29 5.48 -16.31 -12.59
N SER A 30 5.73 -17.45 -13.23
CA SER A 30 4.75 -18.17 -14.04
C SER A 30 3.45 -18.43 -13.28
N ALA A 31 3.56 -18.79 -12.01
CA ALA A 31 2.42 -18.96 -11.12
C ALA A 31 1.57 -17.69 -10.89
N LEU A 32 2.11 -16.50 -11.08
CA LEU A 32 1.35 -15.24 -10.96
C LEU A 32 0.54 -14.91 -12.22
N GLU A 33 0.86 -15.53 -13.36
CA GLU A 33 0.19 -15.34 -14.64
C GLU A 33 -1.06 -16.27 -14.80
N GLU A 34 -1.24 -17.25 -13.90
CA GLU A 34 -2.37 -18.18 -13.93
C GLU A 34 -3.69 -17.45 -13.64
N ASP A 35 -4.72 -17.72 -14.46
CA ASP A 35 -6.07 -17.17 -14.30
C ASP A 35 -6.96 -18.14 -13.52
N ASP A 36 -6.73 -18.26 -12.21
CA ASP A 36 -7.54 -19.04 -11.30
C ASP A 36 -7.80 -18.30 -9.98
N ARG A 37 -8.54 -18.94 -9.07
CA ARG A 37 -8.93 -18.37 -7.76
C ARG A 37 -8.01 -18.81 -6.61
N ARG A 38 -6.94 -19.54 -6.86
CA ARG A 38 -6.00 -19.98 -5.81
C ARG A 38 -5.32 -18.77 -5.20
N LEU A 39 -5.28 -18.76 -3.88
CA LEU A 39 -4.65 -17.68 -3.09
C LEU A 39 -3.20 -18.01 -2.72
N VAL A 40 -2.82 -19.28 -2.80
CA VAL A 40 -1.46 -19.75 -2.59
C VAL A 40 -0.99 -20.38 -3.91
N ARG A 41 0.16 -19.92 -4.40
CA ARG A 41 0.74 -20.37 -5.65
C ARG A 41 2.23 -20.62 -5.47
N GLU A 42 2.78 -21.63 -6.13
CA GLU A 42 4.19 -21.98 -6.02
C GLU A 42 4.88 -21.86 -7.39
N SER A 43 6.12 -21.38 -7.41
CA SER A 43 6.96 -21.37 -8.60
C SER A 43 7.22 -22.79 -9.09
N ALA A 44 7.47 -22.97 -10.39
CA ALA A 44 7.69 -24.29 -10.97
C ALA A 44 8.90 -25.02 -10.36
N ASP A 45 9.92 -24.27 -9.90
CA ASP A 45 11.10 -24.83 -9.24
C ASP A 45 10.90 -25.09 -7.72
N GLY A 46 9.72 -24.78 -7.17
CA GLY A 46 9.37 -24.97 -5.76
C GLY A 46 10.14 -24.09 -4.77
N LYS A 47 10.90 -23.09 -5.25
CA LYS A 47 11.69 -22.20 -4.37
C LYS A 47 10.91 -21.02 -3.82
N LEU A 48 9.87 -20.58 -4.54
CA LEU A 48 9.02 -19.44 -4.17
C LEU A 48 7.58 -19.90 -3.93
N ARG A 49 6.96 -19.30 -2.93
CA ARG A 49 5.53 -19.38 -2.67
C ARG A 49 4.95 -17.97 -2.63
N PHE A 50 3.87 -17.74 -3.37
CA PHE A 50 3.17 -16.47 -3.40
C PHE A 50 1.84 -16.58 -2.65
N LEU A 51 1.57 -15.63 -1.75
CA LEU A 51 0.29 -15.44 -1.10
C LEU A 51 -0.42 -14.26 -1.74
N LEU A 52 -1.55 -14.48 -2.42
CA LEU A 52 -2.32 -13.44 -3.09
C LEU A 52 -3.37 -12.85 -2.15
N LEU A 53 -3.13 -11.64 -1.65
CA LEU A 53 -3.89 -11.01 -0.57
C LEU A 53 -4.56 -9.71 -1.03
N LYS A 54 -5.49 -9.20 -0.20
CA LYS A 54 -5.89 -7.79 -0.30
C LYS A 54 -4.69 -6.90 0.10
N PRO A 55 -4.49 -5.73 -0.54
CA PRO A 55 -3.37 -4.84 -0.20
C PRO A 55 -3.25 -4.53 1.30
N ASP A 56 -4.39 -4.27 1.95
CA ASP A 56 -4.44 -3.92 3.36
C ASP A 56 -4.00 -5.07 4.31
N ASP A 57 -4.04 -6.32 3.83
CA ASP A 57 -3.73 -7.50 4.66
C ASP A 57 -2.26 -7.94 4.56
N VAL A 58 -1.55 -7.53 3.51
CA VAL A 58 -0.15 -7.94 3.28
C VAL A 58 0.75 -7.70 4.49
N PRO A 59 0.75 -6.51 5.13
CA PRO A 59 1.62 -6.28 6.28
C PRO A 59 1.37 -7.25 7.43
N THR A 60 0.12 -7.60 7.69
CA THR A 60 -0.25 -8.54 8.76
C THR A 60 0.38 -9.93 8.52
N TYR A 61 0.31 -10.46 7.29
CA TYR A 61 0.89 -11.77 6.98
C TYR A 61 2.41 -11.78 7.12
N VAL A 62 3.07 -10.68 6.78
CA VAL A 62 4.52 -10.55 6.94
C VAL A 62 4.89 -10.35 8.41
N GLU A 63 4.18 -9.51 9.15
CA GLU A 63 4.46 -9.20 10.56
C GLU A 63 4.33 -10.46 11.44
N TYR A 64 3.32 -11.27 11.21
CA TYR A 64 3.11 -12.53 11.94
C TYR A 64 3.91 -13.71 11.39
N GLY A 65 4.78 -13.51 10.41
CA GLY A 65 5.67 -14.53 9.87
C GLY A 65 5.00 -15.59 9.01
N ALA A 66 3.76 -15.37 8.56
CA ALA A 66 3.10 -16.22 7.56
C ALA A 66 3.71 -16.02 6.15
N ALA A 67 4.37 -14.89 5.92
CA ALA A 67 5.22 -14.63 4.78
C ALA A 67 6.57 -14.06 5.23
N ASP A 68 7.65 -14.41 4.52
CA ASP A 68 8.99 -13.90 4.76
C ASP A 68 9.11 -12.45 4.29
N LEU A 69 8.52 -12.18 3.12
CA LEU A 69 8.51 -10.91 2.41
C LEU A 69 7.09 -10.54 2.00
N GLY A 70 6.90 -9.28 1.65
CA GLY A 70 5.67 -8.81 1.04
C GLY A 70 5.86 -7.51 0.28
N VAL A 71 4.85 -7.12 -0.51
CA VAL A 71 4.81 -5.82 -1.17
C VAL A 71 3.63 -5.04 -0.63
N SER A 72 3.88 -3.86 -0.08
CA SER A 72 2.85 -3.02 0.54
C SER A 72 3.04 -1.55 0.19
N GLY A 73 1.95 -0.81 0.12
CA GLY A 73 1.98 0.65 0.02
C GLY A 73 2.44 1.30 1.33
N ARG A 74 3.18 2.40 1.24
CA ARG A 74 3.59 3.20 2.42
C ARG A 74 2.40 3.76 3.19
N ASP A 75 1.28 4.00 2.52
CA ASP A 75 0.00 4.40 3.11
C ASP A 75 -0.51 3.35 4.11
N VAL A 76 -0.56 2.08 3.70
CA VAL A 76 -1.00 0.96 4.55
C VAL A 76 -0.06 0.78 5.75
N LEU A 77 1.26 0.83 5.50
CA LEU A 77 2.25 0.68 6.57
C LEU A 77 2.15 1.81 7.61
N ARG A 78 1.95 3.05 7.16
CA ARG A 78 1.80 4.22 8.03
C ARG A 78 0.48 4.17 8.81
N GLU A 79 -0.63 3.84 8.15
CA GLU A 79 -1.93 3.72 8.79
C GLU A 79 -1.94 2.66 9.89
N ARG A 80 -1.30 1.50 9.64
CA ARG A 80 -1.27 0.36 10.57
C ARG A 80 -0.14 0.40 11.60
N ARG A 81 0.88 1.26 11.42
CA ARG A 81 2.11 1.30 12.25
C ARG A 81 2.80 -0.05 12.37
N CYS A 82 2.89 -0.78 11.26
CA CYS A 82 3.54 -2.09 11.26
C CYS A 82 5.04 -2.00 11.54
N ASP A 83 5.56 -2.88 12.40
CA ASP A 83 7.00 -2.99 12.68
C ASP A 83 7.67 -3.95 11.68
N LEU A 84 7.77 -3.52 10.42
CA LEU A 84 8.40 -4.27 9.34
C LEU A 84 9.68 -3.61 8.87
N TYR A 85 10.65 -4.41 8.45
CA TYR A 85 11.81 -3.92 7.74
C TYR A 85 11.42 -3.58 6.29
N GLN A 86 11.85 -2.43 5.78
CA GLN A 86 11.55 -1.93 4.44
C GLN A 86 12.85 -1.79 3.63
N PRO A 87 13.38 -2.90 3.07
CA PRO A 87 14.70 -2.90 2.43
C PRO A 87 14.74 -2.18 1.08
N LEU A 88 13.61 -2.04 0.38
CA LEU A 88 13.60 -1.52 -0.98
C LEU A 88 12.29 -0.80 -1.31
N ASP A 89 12.39 0.43 -1.84
CA ASP A 89 11.29 1.08 -2.53
C ASP A 89 11.22 0.56 -3.97
N LEU A 90 10.08 0.02 -4.37
CA LEU A 90 9.89 -0.55 -5.69
C LEU A 90 9.55 0.49 -6.75
N GLY A 91 9.24 1.74 -6.35
CA GLY A 91 8.93 2.84 -7.25
C GLY A 91 7.64 2.66 -8.07
N ILE A 92 6.79 1.69 -7.70
CA ILE A 92 5.52 1.38 -8.38
C ILE A 92 4.31 1.81 -7.55
N GLY A 93 3.14 1.93 -8.19
CA GLY A 93 1.91 2.35 -7.53
C GLY A 93 2.02 3.76 -6.94
N LYS A 94 2.77 4.65 -7.59
CA LYS A 94 2.99 6.03 -7.14
C LYS A 94 1.66 6.78 -7.11
N CYS A 95 1.37 7.37 -5.97
CA CYS A 95 0.25 8.26 -5.73
C CYS A 95 0.60 9.19 -4.56
N ARG A 96 -0.31 10.04 -4.15
CA ARG A 96 -0.11 10.92 -3.00
C ARG A 96 -1.31 10.84 -2.05
N MET A 97 -1.04 10.96 -0.78
CA MET A 97 -2.06 11.16 0.25
C MET A 97 -2.37 12.65 0.32
N VAL A 98 -3.61 13.02 0.14
CA VAL A 98 -4.02 14.43 0.04
C VAL A 98 -5.19 14.74 0.95
N VAL A 99 -5.35 16.05 1.26
CA VAL A 99 -6.63 16.63 1.70
C VAL A 99 -7.33 17.16 0.46
N ALA A 100 -8.60 16.84 0.29
CA ALA A 100 -9.43 17.41 -0.77
C ALA A 100 -10.78 17.87 -0.21
N ALA A 101 -11.31 18.95 -0.78
CA ALA A 101 -12.58 19.57 -0.38
C ALA A 101 -13.33 20.08 -1.59
N PRO A 102 -14.64 20.40 -1.48
CA PRO A 102 -15.36 21.12 -2.54
C PRO A 102 -14.69 22.44 -2.87
N ALA A 103 -14.68 22.81 -4.15
CA ALA A 103 -14.03 24.03 -4.61
C ALA A 103 -14.60 25.29 -3.91
N GLY A 104 -13.70 26.14 -3.39
CA GLY A 104 -14.06 27.41 -2.75
C GLY A 104 -14.60 27.28 -1.32
N VAL A 105 -14.66 26.07 -0.76
CA VAL A 105 -15.10 25.87 0.63
C VAL A 105 -13.98 26.24 1.61
N VAL A 106 -14.31 27.04 2.62
CA VAL A 106 -13.46 27.29 3.78
C VAL A 106 -13.85 26.31 4.86
N LEU A 107 -12.90 25.53 5.34
CA LEU A 107 -13.16 24.54 6.39
C LEU A 107 -13.47 25.24 7.71
N PRO A 108 -14.40 24.70 8.53
CA PRO A 108 -14.67 25.21 9.87
C PRO A 108 -13.49 24.95 10.83
N ASP A 109 -13.51 25.57 12.01
CA ASP A 109 -12.47 25.40 13.04
C ASP A 109 -12.32 23.95 13.48
N VAL A 110 -13.39 23.18 13.47
CA VAL A 110 -13.43 21.73 13.74
C VAL A 110 -14.03 21.01 12.52
N PRO A 111 -13.22 20.71 11.49
CA PRO A 111 -13.72 20.08 10.27
C PRO A 111 -14.04 18.60 10.49
N ARG A 112 -15.07 18.12 9.78
CA ARG A 112 -15.40 16.70 9.65
C ARG A 112 -14.65 16.15 8.44
N ILE A 113 -13.82 15.13 8.66
CA ILE A 113 -12.91 14.56 7.64
C ILE A 113 -13.28 13.09 7.40
N ALA A 114 -13.81 12.79 6.21
CA ALA A 114 -14.06 11.41 5.82
C ALA A 114 -12.80 10.80 5.21
N THR A 115 -12.49 9.55 5.59
CA THR A 115 -11.27 8.87 5.12
C THR A 115 -11.30 7.37 5.37
N LYS A 116 -10.58 6.62 4.53
CA LYS A 116 -10.19 5.23 4.79
C LYS A 116 -8.98 5.13 5.73
N PHE A 117 -8.29 6.25 5.98
CA PHE A 117 -7.02 6.34 6.70
C PHE A 117 -7.15 7.21 7.97
N PRO A 118 -7.94 6.76 8.96
CA PRO A 118 -8.28 7.57 10.14
C PRO A 118 -7.07 8.01 10.96
N ARG A 119 -6.05 7.15 11.08
CA ARG A 119 -4.82 7.48 11.81
C ARG A 119 -4.01 8.56 11.10
N ILE A 120 -3.78 8.40 9.79
CA ILE A 120 -3.05 9.38 8.99
C ILE A 120 -3.75 10.74 9.05
N ALA A 121 -5.07 10.77 8.88
CA ALA A 121 -5.86 11.99 8.97
C ALA A 121 -5.75 12.62 10.36
N SER A 122 -5.94 11.85 11.42
CA SER A 122 -5.84 12.34 12.80
C SER A 122 -4.45 12.92 13.10
N GLU A 123 -3.38 12.21 12.73
CA GLU A 123 -2.00 12.69 12.92
C GLU A 123 -1.71 13.96 12.13
N HIS A 124 -2.24 14.06 10.90
CA HIS A 124 -2.08 15.25 10.06
C HIS A 124 -2.68 16.49 10.69
N TYR A 125 -3.94 16.45 11.11
CA TYR A 125 -4.62 17.58 11.75
C TYR A 125 -4.06 17.89 13.13
N ALA A 126 -3.79 16.88 13.95
CA ALA A 126 -3.20 17.05 15.26
C ALA A 126 -1.82 17.73 15.21
N SER A 127 -0.98 17.41 14.21
CA SER A 127 0.33 18.03 14.02
C SER A 127 0.27 19.52 13.72
N ARG A 128 -0.88 20.03 13.29
CA ARG A 128 -1.18 21.44 13.03
C ARG A 128 -1.92 22.13 14.17
N GLY A 129 -2.20 21.41 15.25
CA GLY A 129 -3.00 21.91 16.36
C GLY A 129 -4.49 22.07 16.02
N ILE A 130 -4.95 21.45 14.93
CA ILE A 130 -6.35 21.50 14.50
C ILE A 130 -7.08 20.27 15.07
N GLN A 131 -8.16 20.52 15.79
CA GLN A 131 -9.08 19.46 16.17
C GLN A 131 -9.97 19.12 14.96
N ALA A 132 -10.03 17.85 14.56
CA ALA A 132 -10.88 17.40 13.47
C ALA A 132 -11.70 16.18 13.92
N GLU A 133 -12.95 16.10 13.45
CA GLU A 133 -13.77 14.90 13.59
C GLU A 133 -13.47 13.95 12.44
N ILE A 134 -12.90 12.78 12.75
CA ILE A 134 -12.51 11.79 11.74
C ILE A 134 -13.64 10.77 11.56
N ILE A 135 -14.16 10.69 10.34
CA ILE A 135 -15.25 9.78 9.94
C ILE A 135 -14.67 8.68 9.07
N TYR A 136 -14.68 7.43 9.56
CA TYR A 136 -14.21 6.30 8.77
C TYR A 136 -15.20 5.95 7.64
N VAL A 137 -14.70 5.91 6.40
CA VAL A 137 -15.44 5.49 5.20
C VAL A 137 -14.56 4.51 4.42
N GLY A 138 -15.02 3.27 4.23
CA GLY A 138 -14.24 2.20 3.63
C GLY A 138 -14.04 2.27 2.10
N GLY A 139 -14.79 3.13 1.41
CA GLY A 139 -14.71 3.34 -0.05
C GLY A 139 -15.65 4.44 -0.51
N SER A 140 -15.48 4.92 -1.75
CA SER A 140 -16.23 6.07 -2.32
C SER A 140 -16.21 7.30 -1.39
N VAL A 141 -15.03 7.60 -0.88
CA VAL A 141 -14.80 8.65 0.11
C VAL A 141 -15.21 10.01 -0.44
N GLU A 142 -15.05 10.20 -1.77
CA GLU A 142 -15.40 11.42 -2.52
C GLU A 142 -16.89 11.78 -2.43
N LEU A 143 -17.75 10.79 -2.17
CA LEU A 143 -19.19 11.03 -2.00
C LEU A 143 -19.50 11.80 -0.73
N SER A 144 -18.66 11.66 0.32
CA SER A 144 -18.95 12.17 1.67
C SER A 144 -19.18 13.69 1.72
N PRO A 145 -18.35 14.55 1.10
CA PRO A 145 -18.60 15.98 1.08
C PRO A 145 -19.84 16.37 0.24
N ILE A 146 -20.14 15.62 -0.82
CA ILE A 146 -21.24 15.90 -1.74
C ILE A 146 -22.59 15.74 -1.02
N VAL A 147 -22.70 14.74 -0.14
CA VAL A 147 -23.93 14.46 0.63
C VAL A 147 -23.94 15.14 2.01
N GLY A 148 -22.94 15.98 2.32
CA GLY A 148 -22.87 16.71 3.58
C GLY A 148 -22.46 15.85 4.80
N LEU A 149 -21.91 14.65 4.58
CA LEU A 149 -21.38 13.80 5.66
C LEU A 149 -20.08 14.36 6.24
N SER A 150 -19.23 14.97 5.41
CA SER A 150 -17.97 15.59 5.82
C SER A 150 -17.74 16.93 5.13
N ASP A 151 -16.80 17.71 5.63
CA ASP A 151 -16.42 19.01 5.06
C ASP A 151 -15.26 18.85 4.08
N ALA A 152 -14.40 17.84 4.31
CA ALA A 152 -13.29 17.44 3.44
C ALA A 152 -13.03 15.94 3.54
N ILE A 153 -12.08 15.48 2.73
CA ILE A 153 -11.62 14.08 2.75
C ILE A 153 -10.09 14.02 2.87
N VAL A 154 -9.59 12.90 3.39
CA VAL A 154 -8.19 12.48 3.26
C VAL A 154 -8.17 11.18 2.49
N ASP A 155 -7.56 11.17 1.31
CA ASP A 155 -7.54 9.98 0.45
C ASP A 155 -6.31 9.96 -0.48
N LEU A 156 -6.12 8.80 -1.14
CA LEU A 156 -5.07 8.58 -2.13
C LEU A 156 -5.48 9.13 -3.49
N VAL A 157 -4.59 9.87 -4.11
CA VAL A 157 -4.79 10.45 -5.43
C VAL A 157 -3.64 10.11 -6.36
N GLU A 158 -3.95 9.49 -7.49
CA GLU A 158 -3.01 9.21 -8.57
C GLU A 158 -3.05 10.36 -9.61
N SER A 159 -4.13 10.46 -10.39
CA SER A 159 -4.31 11.48 -11.42
C SER A 159 -5.21 12.65 -11.01
N GLY A 160 -5.98 12.49 -9.96
CA GLY A 160 -6.99 13.44 -9.50
C GLY A 160 -8.26 13.49 -10.36
N ALA A 161 -8.43 12.57 -11.31
CA ALA A 161 -9.62 12.54 -12.16
C ALA A 161 -10.90 12.36 -11.36
N THR A 162 -10.94 11.38 -10.45
CA THR A 162 -12.11 11.11 -9.59
C THR A 162 -12.49 12.32 -8.74
N LEU A 163 -11.51 13.04 -8.18
CA LEU A 163 -11.78 14.25 -7.41
C LEU A 163 -12.47 15.30 -8.26
N ARG A 164 -11.90 15.60 -9.46
CA ARG A 164 -12.45 16.61 -10.38
C ARG A 164 -13.85 16.28 -10.87
N GLU A 165 -14.10 15.00 -11.22
CA GLU A 165 -15.41 14.53 -11.67
C GLU A 165 -16.49 14.67 -10.58
N ASN A 166 -16.07 14.68 -9.30
CA ASN A 166 -16.95 14.85 -8.15
C ASN A 166 -16.93 16.28 -7.56
N GLY A 167 -16.35 17.25 -8.27
CA GLY A 167 -16.34 18.66 -7.86
C GLY A 167 -15.42 18.95 -6.66
N LEU A 168 -14.48 18.04 -6.36
CA LEU A 168 -13.48 18.22 -5.33
C LEU A 168 -12.17 18.74 -5.91
N VAL A 169 -11.48 19.53 -5.12
CA VAL A 169 -10.14 20.01 -5.41
C VAL A 169 -9.17 19.56 -4.32
N GLU A 170 -7.99 19.20 -4.74
CA GLU A 170 -6.88 18.93 -3.84
C GLU A 170 -6.43 20.25 -3.19
N THR A 171 -6.47 20.31 -1.87
CA THR A 171 -6.09 21.50 -1.10
C THR A 171 -4.70 21.39 -0.53
N GLU A 172 -4.25 20.17 -0.22
CA GLU A 172 -2.95 19.91 0.36
C GLU A 172 -2.47 18.48 0.06
N THR A 173 -1.18 18.31 -0.22
CA THR A 173 -0.51 17.00 -0.25
C THR A 173 0.11 16.71 1.13
N ILE A 174 -0.30 15.59 1.74
CA ILE A 174 0.23 15.17 3.05
C ILE A 174 1.59 14.48 2.87
N PHE A 175 1.70 13.52 1.95
CA PHE A 175 2.95 12.85 1.56
C PHE A 175 2.78 12.04 0.28
N GLU A 176 3.92 11.75 -0.37
CA GLU A 176 3.99 10.88 -1.53
C GLU A 176 3.98 9.40 -1.11
N VAL A 177 3.31 8.56 -1.90
CA VAL A 177 3.14 7.14 -1.67
C VAL A 177 3.74 6.33 -2.81
N SER A 178 4.45 5.27 -2.46
CA SER A 178 4.91 4.22 -3.36
C SER A 178 4.75 2.85 -2.70
N SER A 179 4.84 1.79 -3.48
CA SER A 179 4.91 0.43 -2.95
C SER A 179 6.34 0.07 -2.59
N VAL A 180 6.52 -0.56 -1.43
CA VAL A 180 7.81 -1.00 -0.91
C VAL A 180 7.84 -2.51 -0.68
N LEU A 181 9.01 -3.10 -0.82
CA LEU A 181 9.26 -4.45 -0.32
C LEU A 181 9.34 -4.38 1.20
N VAL A 182 8.63 -5.26 1.87
CA VAL A 182 8.65 -5.39 3.33
C VAL A 182 9.10 -6.79 3.73
N ALA A 183 9.74 -6.91 4.88
CA ALA A 183 10.24 -8.16 5.41
C ALA A 183 9.92 -8.29 6.90
N ASN A 184 9.59 -9.51 7.33
CA ASN A 184 9.58 -9.84 8.75
C ASN A 184 11.01 -9.73 9.30
N ARG A 185 11.19 -8.97 10.39
CA ARG A 185 12.53 -8.67 10.95
C ARG A 185 13.30 -9.93 11.38
N SER A 186 12.60 -10.88 11.97
CA SER A 186 13.21 -12.12 12.44
C SER A 186 13.55 -13.07 11.29
N LEU A 187 12.60 -13.27 10.36
CA LEU A 187 12.78 -14.12 9.20
C LEU A 187 13.83 -13.55 8.25
N PHE A 188 13.91 -12.22 8.11
CA PHE A 188 14.97 -11.56 7.34
C PHE A 188 16.37 -11.91 7.86
N LYS A 189 16.56 -11.95 9.19
CA LYS A 189 17.85 -12.35 9.79
C LYS A 189 18.12 -13.83 9.59
N LEU A 190 17.12 -14.69 9.83
CA LEU A 190 17.26 -16.14 9.73
C LEU A 190 17.52 -16.61 8.29
N ARG A 191 16.88 -15.98 7.31
CA ARG A 191 16.96 -16.34 5.89
C ARG A 191 17.74 -15.31 5.07
N HIS A 192 18.66 -14.57 5.69
CA HIS A 192 19.41 -13.49 5.04
C HIS A 192 20.14 -13.96 3.77
N ALA A 193 20.72 -15.14 3.80
CA ALA A 193 21.45 -15.70 2.64
C ALA A 193 20.55 -15.95 1.42
N GLU A 194 19.23 -16.14 1.62
CA GLU A 194 18.25 -16.30 0.54
C GLU A 194 17.63 -14.96 0.12
N ILE A 195 17.32 -14.10 1.11
CA ILE A 195 16.60 -12.85 0.88
C ILE A 195 17.48 -11.74 0.33
N ALA A 196 18.71 -11.59 0.82
CA ALA A 196 19.59 -10.49 0.40
C ALA A 196 19.92 -10.52 -1.11
N PRO A 197 20.26 -11.68 -1.73
CA PRO A 197 20.48 -11.75 -3.16
C PRO A 197 19.24 -11.42 -3.99
N LEU A 198 18.03 -11.76 -3.49
CA LEU A 198 16.78 -11.43 -4.14
C LEU A 198 16.55 -9.92 -4.14
N ILE A 199 16.80 -9.23 -3.02
CA ILE A 199 16.68 -7.77 -2.92
C ILE A 199 17.64 -7.08 -3.90
N GLU A 200 18.89 -7.55 -4.01
CA GLU A 200 19.87 -6.97 -4.94
C GLU A 200 19.46 -7.16 -6.40
N LYS A 201 18.91 -8.32 -6.76
CA LYS A 201 18.35 -8.56 -8.09
C LYS A 201 17.18 -7.61 -8.39
N LEU A 202 16.27 -7.42 -7.43
CA LEU A 202 15.17 -6.47 -7.56
C LEU A 202 15.69 -5.04 -7.69
N ARG A 203 16.67 -4.65 -6.88
CA ARG A 203 17.30 -3.33 -6.96
C ARG A 203 17.87 -3.05 -8.34
N THR A 204 18.58 -4.03 -8.92
CA THR A 204 19.14 -3.94 -10.27
C THR A 204 18.04 -3.86 -11.34
N ALA A 205 16.92 -4.52 -11.15
CA ALA A 205 15.82 -4.52 -12.11
C ALA A 205 14.98 -3.21 -12.08
N ILE A 206 15.08 -2.44 -11.01
CA ILE A 206 14.37 -1.15 -10.86
C ILE A 206 15.19 0.00 -11.50
N GLY A 207 16.50 -0.09 -11.53
CA GLY A 207 17.44 0.91 -12.09
C GLY A 207 17.99 1.82 -11.01
#